data_afc72450d686fed9ac70258d2e53abaf
#
_entry.id   afc72450d686fed9ac70258d2e53abaf
#
_cell.length_a   1.000
_cell.length_b   1.000
_cell.length_c   1.000
_cell.angle_alpha   90.00
_cell.angle_beta   90.00
_cell.angle_gamma   90.00
#
_symmetry.space_group_name_H-M   'P 1'
#
loop_
_entity.id
_entity.type
_entity.pdbx_description
1 polymer ?
#
loop_
_entity_poly.entity_id
_entity_poly.type
_entity_poly.pdbx_seq_one_letter_code
_entity_poly.pdbx_strand_id
1 'polypeptide(L)'
;MKNKFPLDNFSTDKVLFVFALESEAADEFTGYNTLITGIGKISATYGLTKYLLKAKPALVVNLGSAGSSQFKRGEVICCSKFIQRDMDGRGLGFQQYETPFSNLPVVLEYGITLPGLPQGICGSGDTFEMRHLCNDYNVIDMEGYALALTATKENIPFLCLKYISDGADGLAADDWSVNVHKAAKAFKEVLF
;
A
#
# COMPACT_ATOMS: atom_id res chain seq x y z
N MET A 1 -20.33 11.22 16.83
CA MET A 1 -19.06 11.96 16.80
C MET A 1 -18.27 11.43 15.62
N LYS A 2 -18.04 12.21 14.56
CA LYS A 2 -17.10 11.80 13.49
C LYS A 2 -15.73 11.71 14.16
N ASN A 3 -15.16 10.51 14.21
CA ASN A 3 -13.79 10.33 14.67
C ASN A 3 -12.91 11.19 13.78
N LYS A 4 -12.25 12.18 14.35
CA LYS A 4 -11.31 13.02 13.64
C LYS A 4 -10.18 12.13 13.13
N PHE A 5 -9.98 12.15 11.83
CA PHE A 5 -8.96 11.39 11.12
C PHE A 5 -7.55 11.86 11.53
N PRO A 6 -6.52 10.99 11.58
CA PRO A 6 -5.16 11.42 11.93
C PRO A 6 -4.56 12.48 11.00
N LEU A 7 -5.17 12.74 9.83
CA LEU A 7 -4.76 13.86 8.99
C LEU A 7 -5.04 15.23 9.62
N ASP A 8 -5.97 15.35 10.56
CA ASP A 8 -6.18 16.62 11.30
C ASP A 8 -4.93 17.05 12.08
N ASN A 9 -4.02 16.13 12.39
CA ASN A 9 -2.73 16.41 13.03
C ASN A 9 -1.64 16.80 12.01
N PHE A 10 -1.92 16.69 10.71
CA PHE A 10 -1.00 17.01 9.63
C PHE A 10 -1.62 18.08 8.74
N SER A 11 -0.87 19.13 8.44
CA SER A 11 -1.27 20.09 7.42
C SER A 11 -1.28 19.40 6.06
N THR A 12 -2.40 19.47 5.32
CA THR A 12 -2.62 18.72 4.08
C THR A 12 -1.57 19.02 3.00
N ASP A 13 -1.03 20.25 2.99
CA ASP A 13 0.07 20.67 2.12
C ASP A 13 1.41 19.97 2.42
N LYS A 14 1.54 19.37 3.62
CA LYS A 14 2.70 18.58 4.04
C LYS A 14 2.48 17.07 3.96
N VAL A 15 1.34 16.62 3.47
CA VAL A 15 1.04 15.22 3.21
C VAL A 15 1.38 14.90 1.76
N LEU A 16 2.07 13.78 1.55
CA LEU A 16 2.31 13.21 0.21
C LEU A 16 1.39 12.01 0.00
N PHE A 17 0.50 12.09 -0.97
CA PHE A 17 -0.32 10.97 -1.42
C PHE A 17 0.40 10.21 -2.53
N VAL A 18 0.59 8.91 -2.36
CA VAL A 18 1.35 8.05 -3.28
C VAL A 18 0.44 6.99 -3.87
N PHE A 19 0.39 6.95 -5.20
CA PHE A 19 -0.36 5.97 -5.99
C PHE A 19 0.59 5.28 -6.99
N ALA A 20 0.25 4.08 -7.42
CA ALA A 20 0.96 3.44 -8.51
C ALA A 20 0.53 4.02 -9.87
N LEU A 21 -0.76 4.27 -10.06
CA LEU A 21 -1.37 4.70 -11.32
C LEU A 21 -2.22 5.95 -11.17
N GLU A 22 -2.28 6.76 -12.22
CA GLU A 22 -3.18 7.92 -12.29
C GLU A 22 -4.66 7.51 -12.16
N SER A 23 -5.04 6.34 -12.68
CA SER A 23 -6.40 5.80 -12.57
C SER A 23 -6.84 5.51 -11.13
N GLU A 24 -5.90 5.27 -10.21
CA GLU A 24 -6.18 5.07 -8.79
C GLU A 24 -6.39 6.39 -8.04
N ALA A 25 -5.73 7.47 -8.48
CA ALA A 25 -5.91 8.81 -7.92
C ALA A 25 -7.14 9.51 -8.50
N ALA A 26 -7.43 9.26 -9.77
CA ALA A 26 -8.46 9.91 -10.57
C ALA A 26 -8.45 11.45 -10.38
N ASP A 27 -9.56 12.12 -10.65
CA ASP A 27 -9.69 13.56 -10.41
C ASP A 27 -9.87 13.93 -8.92
N GLU A 28 -10.14 12.92 -8.06
CA GLU A 28 -10.43 13.11 -6.64
C GLU A 28 -9.25 13.70 -5.86
N PHE A 29 -8.02 13.44 -6.32
CA PHE A 29 -6.80 13.95 -5.69
C PHE A 29 -6.17 15.12 -6.44
N THR A 30 -6.89 15.72 -7.40
CA THR A 30 -6.45 16.96 -8.07
C THR A 30 -6.26 18.09 -7.05
N GLY A 31 -5.13 18.78 -7.10
CA GLY A 31 -4.77 19.85 -6.17
C GLY A 31 -4.13 19.40 -4.86
N TYR A 32 -4.01 18.11 -4.63
CA TYR A 32 -3.21 17.57 -3.52
C TYR A 32 -1.77 17.30 -3.95
N ASN A 33 -0.86 17.25 -3.00
CA ASN A 33 0.53 16.85 -3.25
C ASN A 33 0.57 15.33 -3.51
N THR A 34 0.59 14.93 -4.78
CA THR A 34 0.51 13.54 -5.23
C THR A 34 1.78 13.11 -5.95
N LEU A 35 2.13 11.84 -5.80
CA LEU A 35 3.20 11.15 -6.49
C LEU A 35 2.65 9.89 -7.17
N ILE A 36 2.79 9.80 -8.48
CA ILE A 36 2.53 8.58 -9.25
C ILE A 36 3.87 7.89 -9.45
N THR A 37 4.01 6.68 -8.92
CA THR A 37 5.29 5.96 -8.92
C THR A 37 5.47 5.06 -10.13
N GLY A 38 4.39 4.58 -10.72
CA GLY A 38 4.37 3.39 -11.57
C GLY A 38 4.23 2.11 -10.76
N ILE A 39 3.96 1.02 -11.46
CA ILE A 39 3.71 -0.31 -10.88
C ILE A 39 5.02 -0.95 -10.43
N GLY A 40 4.95 -1.70 -9.33
CA GLY A 40 5.99 -2.59 -8.83
C GLY A 40 6.96 -1.95 -7.85
N LYS A 41 7.64 -2.80 -7.08
CA LYS A 41 8.51 -2.40 -5.97
C LYS A 41 9.65 -1.48 -6.38
N ILE A 42 10.25 -1.72 -7.53
CA ILE A 42 11.37 -0.92 -8.04
C ILE A 42 10.90 0.50 -8.36
N SER A 43 9.80 0.64 -9.10
CA SER A 43 9.21 1.94 -9.46
C SER A 43 8.79 2.72 -8.22
N ALA A 44 8.13 2.05 -7.27
CA ALA A 44 7.71 2.61 -6.01
C ALA A 44 8.89 3.13 -5.18
N THR A 45 9.93 2.31 -5.00
CA THR A 45 11.16 2.70 -4.28
C THR A 45 11.83 3.90 -4.93
N TYR A 46 12.07 3.82 -6.26
CA TYR A 46 12.74 4.88 -6.99
C TYR A 46 11.97 6.20 -6.94
N GLY A 47 10.66 6.13 -7.20
CA GLY A 47 9.79 7.30 -7.22
C GLY A 47 9.75 8.01 -5.88
N LEU A 48 9.50 7.27 -4.79
CA LEU A 48 9.45 7.85 -3.44
C LEU A 48 10.82 8.38 -3.02
N THR A 49 11.90 7.62 -3.20
CA THR A 49 13.26 8.07 -2.85
C THR A 49 13.62 9.36 -3.59
N LYS A 50 13.35 9.43 -4.90
CA LYS A 50 13.61 10.63 -5.71
C LYS A 50 12.82 11.85 -5.23
N TYR A 51 11.58 11.65 -4.78
CA TYR A 51 10.78 12.71 -4.17
C TYR A 51 11.41 13.18 -2.86
N LEU A 52 11.77 12.23 -1.97
CA LEU A 52 12.29 12.52 -0.63
C LEU A 52 13.67 13.24 -0.65
N LEU A 53 14.43 13.10 -1.71
CA LEU A 53 15.66 13.88 -1.93
C LEU A 53 15.38 15.38 -2.14
N LYS A 54 14.16 15.75 -2.54
CA LYS A 54 13.77 17.14 -2.84
C LYS A 54 12.93 17.77 -1.75
N ALA A 55 12.09 16.98 -1.08
CA ALA A 55 11.15 17.45 -0.08
C ALA A 55 10.87 16.35 0.95
N LYS A 56 10.74 16.74 2.23
CA LYS A 56 10.34 15.81 3.31
C LYS A 56 8.88 16.10 3.70
N PRO A 57 7.92 15.25 3.33
CA PRO A 57 6.55 15.37 3.79
C PRO A 57 6.46 15.02 5.28
N ALA A 58 5.47 15.57 5.96
CA ALA A 58 5.18 15.21 7.34
C ALA A 58 4.52 13.82 7.46
N LEU A 59 3.88 13.35 6.39
CA LEU A 59 3.23 12.05 6.29
C LEU A 59 3.25 11.58 4.84
N VAL A 60 3.58 10.33 4.61
CA VAL A 60 3.37 9.61 3.34
C VAL A 60 2.11 8.76 3.48
N VAL A 61 1.15 8.94 2.57
CA VAL A 61 -0.08 8.16 2.49
C VAL A 61 -0.08 7.35 1.20
N ASN A 62 0.16 6.05 1.30
CA ASN A 62 0.01 5.14 0.18
C ASN A 62 -1.46 4.75 0.00
N LEU A 63 -1.98 5.00 -1.16
CA LEU A 63 -3.33 4.67 -1.59
C LEU A 63 -3.24 3.84 -2.87
N GLY A 64 -3.93 2.72 -2.94
CA GLY A 64 -3.90 1.87 -4.12
C GLY A 64 -4.89 0.73 -4.05
N SER A 65 -5.16 0.14 -5.21
CA SER A 65 -5.96 -1.08 -5.33
C SER A 65 -5.20 -2.30 -4.82
N ALA A 66 -5.93 -3.32 -4.38
CA ALA A 66 -5.37 -4.58 -3.92
C ALA A 66 -6.36 -5.73 -4.11
N GLY A 67 -5.81 -6.93 -4.28
CA GLY A 67 -6.58 -8.17 -4.24
C GLY A 67 -6.73 -8.73 -2.83
N SER A 68 -7.81 -9.45 -2.57
CA SER A 68 -7.99 -10.20 -1.34
C SER A 68 -9.01 -11.32 -1.49
N SER A 69 -8.71 -12.49 -0.93
CA SER A 69 -9.66 -13.59 -0.76
C SER A 69 -10.42 -13.53 0.58
N GLN A 70 -10.04 -12.64 1.50
CA GLN A 70 -10.60 -12.56 2.86
C GLN A 70 -11.46 -11.31 3.07
N PHE A 71 -11.14 -10.20 2.40
CA PHE A 71 -11.92 -8.98 2.45
C PHE A 71 -12.83 -8.85 1.23
N LYS A 72 -13.93 -8.10 1.38
CA LYS A 72 -14.90 -7.93 0.29
C LYS A 72 -14.45 -6.85 -0.68
N ARG A 73 -14.75 -7.03 -1.96
CA ARG A 73 -14.60 -5.98 -2.98
C ARG A 73 -15.33 -4.71 -2.53
N GLY A 74 -14.65 -3.57 -2.65
CA GLY A 74 -15.15 -2.27 -2.22
C GLY A 74 -14.76 -1.86 -0.80
N GLU A 75 -14.21 -2.77 0.01
CA GLU A 75 -13.71 -2.41 1.36
C GLU A 75 -12.38 -1.65 1.26
N VAL A 76 -12.18 -0.70 2.18
CA VAL A 76 -10.89 -0.03 2.41
C VAL A 76 -10.23 -0.64 3.63
N ILE A 77 -9.04 -1.19 3.43
CA ILE A 77 -8.25 -1.87 4.46
C ILE A 77 -7.07 -1.00 4.84
N CYS A 78 -6.83 -0.86 6.14
CA CYS A 78 -5.65 -0.19 6.67
C CYS A 78 -4.55 -1.21 6.92
N CYS A 79 -3.39 -1.02 6.30
CA CYS A 79 -2.24 -1.91 6.43
C CYS A 79 -1.11 -1.21 7.19
N SER A 80 -0.62 -1.85 8.25
CA SER A 80 0.57 -1.44 9.00
C SER A 80 1.60 -2.59 9.12
N LYS A 81 1.31 -3.74 8.50
CA LYS A 81 2.18 -4.90 8.43
C LYS A 81 2.39 -5.27 6.97
N PHE A 82 3.65 -5.49 6.58
CA PHE A 82 4.03 -5.69 5.19
C PHE A 82 4.97 -6.89 5.06
N ILE A 83 4.76 -7.70 4.03
CA ILE A 83 5.61 -8.84 3.66
C ILE A 83 6.05 -8.65 2.21
N GLN A 84 7.34 -8.87 1.93
CA GLN A 84 7.83 -8.98 0.56
C GLN A 84 7.55 -10.41 0.05
N ARG A 85 6.33 -10.65 -0.46
CA ARG A 85 5.79 -12.00 -0.71
C ARG A 85 6.53 -12.82 -1.76
N ASP A 86 7.26 -12.18 -2.64
CA ASP A 86 8.05 -12.80 -3.70
C ASP A 86 9.55 -12.91 -3.37
N MET A 87 9.96 -12.57 -2.12
CA MET A 87 11.31 -12.82 -1.65
C MET A 87 11.45 -14.29 -1.24
N ASP A 88 12.34 -15.01 -1.88
CA ASP A 88 12.62 -16.40 -1.59
C ASP A 88 14.12 -16.70 -1.50
N GLY A 89 14.64 -16.71 -0.28
CA GLY A 89 16.03 -17.05 0.03
C GLY A 89 16.21 -18.49 0.51
N ARG A 90 15.19 -19.36 0.41
CA ARG A 90 15.23 -20.73 0.97
C ARG A 90 16.35 -21.58 0.40
N GLY A 91 16.73 -21.37 -0.89
CA GLY A 91 17.87 -22.03 -1.50
C GLY A 91 19.23 -21.71 -0.84
N LEU A 92 19.28 -20.62 -0.05
CA LEU A 92 20.45 -20.22 0.75
C LEU A 92 20.27 -20.55 2.24
N GLY A 93 19.20 -21.24 2.63
CA GLY A 93 18.92 -21.63 4.02
C GLY A 93 18.14 -20.58 4.84
N PHE A 94 17.62 -19.54 4.23
CA PHE A 94 16.78 -18.54 4.89
C PHE A 94 15.30 -18.97 4.93
N GLN A 95 14.52 -18.29 5.75
CA GLN A 95 13.07 -18.52 5.79
C GLN A 95 12.40 -17.94 4.53
N GLN A 96 11.19 -18.40 4.24
CA GLN A 96 10.36 -17.77 3.22
C GLN A 96 10.11 -16.30 3.58
N TYR A 97 10.15 -15.41 2.60
CA TYR A 97 10.02 -13.94 2.71
C TYR A 97 11.17 -13.24 3.45
N GLU A 98 12.13 -13.97 3.99
CA GLU A 98 13.31 -13.37 4.60
C GLU A 98 14.25 -12.82 3.53
N THR A 99 14.65 -11.56 3.68
CA THR A 99 15.68 -10.97 2.82
C THR A 99 17.06 -11.43 3.29
N PRO A 100 17.79 -12.24 2.50
CA PRO A 100 19.08 -12.79 2.91
C PRO A 100 20.09 -11.73 3.35
N PHE A 101 20.83 -12.01 4.40
CA PHE A 101 21.90 -11.16 4.93
C PHE A 101 21.47 -9.73 5.30
N SER A 102 20.17 -9.49 5.46
CA SER A 102 19.63 -8.24 5.94
C SER A 102 19.22 -8.37 7.42
N ASN A 103 19.13 -7.25 8.11
CA ASN A 103 18.55 -7.20 9.46
C ASN A 103 17.05 -6.82 9.39
N LEU A 104 16.40 -7.04 8.25
CA LEU A 104 14.99 -6.72 8.07
C LEU A 104 14.13 -7.87 8.62
N PRO A 105 13.07 -7.58 9.36
CA PRO A 105 12.13 -8.61 9.79
C PRO A 105 11.35 -9.14 8.58
N VAL A 106 10.92 -10.40 8.65
CA VAL A 106 10.03 -11.00 7.63
C VAL A 106 8.73 -10.20 7.50
N VAL A 107 8.16 -9.78 8.63
CA VAL A 107 7.02 -8.88 8.67
C VAL A 107 7.50 -7.51 9.11
N LEU A 108 7.52 -6.56 8.18
CA LEU A 108 7.81 -5.17 8.49
C LEU A 108 6.57 -4.55 9.14
N GLU A 109 6.67 -4.18 10.41
CA GLU A 109 5.62 -3.46 11.13
C GLU A 109 5.94 -1.97 11.12
N TYR A 110 5.22 -1.19 10.31
CA TYR A 110 5.41 0.25 10.20
C TYR A 110 4.17 0.93 9.64
N GLY A 111 3.69 1.95 10.32
CA GLY A 111 2.59 2.77 9.83
C GLY A 111 1.56 3.10 10.91
N ILE A 112 0.75 4.09 10.56
CA ILE A 112 -0.38 4.55 11.37
C ILE A 112 -1.54 3.60 11.11
N THR A 113 -2.24 3.19 12.18
CA THR A 113 -3.49 2.45 12.08
C THR A 113 -4.68 3.38 12.27
N LEU A 114 -5.74 3.19 11.47
CA LEU A 114 -6.96 3.96 11.58
C LEU A 114 -8.02 3.19 12.36
N PRO A 115 -8.49 3.74 13.50
CA PRO A 115 -9.62 3.16 14.21
C PRO A 115 -10.87 3.12 13.32
N GLY A 116 -11.59 1.99 13.35
CA GLY A 116 -12.82 1.81 12.57
C GLY A 116 -12.63 1.23 11.18
N LEU A 117 -11.40 1.12 10.67
CA LEU A 117 -11.08 0.37 9.46
C LEU A 117 -10.60 -1.05 9.79
N PRO A 118 -10.96 -2.05 8.98
CA PRO A 118 -10.36 -3.37 9.09
C PRO A 118 -8.84 -3.27 8.85
N GLN A 119 -8.09 -4.12 9.56
CA GLN A 119 -6.64 -4.16 9.48
C GLN A 119 -6.20 -5.36 8.65
N GLY A 120 -5.23 -5.14 7.77
CA GLY A 120 -4.68 -6.19 6.91
C GLY A 120 -3.16 -6.29 6.99
N ILE A 121 -2.64 -7.46 6.59
CA ILE A 121 -1.22 -7.70 6.33
C ILE A 121 -1.04 -7.64 4.80
N CYS A 122 -0.26 -6.69 4.33
CA CYS A 122 -0.04 -6.47 2.91
C CYS A 122 1.14 -7.30 2.41
N GLY A 123 0.89 -8.23 1.50
CA GLY A 123 1.91 -8.98 0.77
C GLY A 123 2.20 -8.31 -0.57
N SER A 124 3.38 -7.68 -0.70
CA SER A 124 3.79 -6.99 -1.93
C SER A 124 4.73 -7.83 -2.78
N GLY A 125 4.50 -7.88 -4.09
CA GLY A 125 5.35 -8.59 -5.04
C GLY A 125 5.14 -8.14 -6.48
N ASP A 126 6.13 -8.34 -7.36
CA ASP A 126 6.10 -7.87 -8.74
C ASP A 126 5.36 -8.82 -9.71
N THR A 127 4.38 -9.56 -9.18
CA THR A 127 3.48 -10.41 -9.94
C THR A 127 2.03 -10.09 -9.61
N PHE A 128 1.17 -10.03 -10.63
CA PHE A 128 -0.27 -9.95 -10.42
C PHE A 128 -0.78 -11.33 -9.98
N GLU A 129 -1.31 -11.43 -8.75
CA GLU A 129 -1.69 -12.70 -8.15
C GLU A 129 -3.14 -13.05 -8.48
N MET A 130 -3.32 -14.11 -9.25
CA MET A 130 -4.63 -14.64 -9.66
C MET A 130 -5.06 -15.88 -8.86
N ARG A 131 -4.28 -16.28 -7.87
CA ARG A 131 -4.56 -17.44 -7.02
C ARG A 131 -3.88 -17.32 -5.67
N HIS A 132 -4.58 -16.75 -4.71
CA HIS A 132 -4.07 -16.59 -3.36
C HIS A 132 -4.33 -17.85 -2.52
N LEU A 133 -3.27 -18.50 -2.06
CA LEU A 133 -3.34 -19.79 -1.35
C LEU A 133 -2.62 -19.79 0.01
N CYS A 134 -2.11 -18.66 0.49
CA CYS A 134 -1.43 -18.58 1.77
C CYS A 134 -2.26 -17.80 2.81
N ASN A 135 -1.88 -17.93 4.08
CA ASN A 135 -2.50 -17.20 5.19
C ASN A 135 -1.54 -16.18 5.84
N ASP A 136 -0.33 -16.00 5.29
CA ASP A 136 0.70 -15.14 5.88
C ASP A 136 0.38 -13.66 5.65
N TYR A 137 -0.35 -13.35 4.58
CA TYR A 137 -0.89 -12.02 4.25
C TYR A 137 -2.30 -12.16 3.69
N ASN A 138 -3.08 -11.09 3.71
CA ASN A 138 -4.48 -11.11 3.28
C ASN A 138 -4.88 -9.90 2.41
N VAL A 139 -3.95 -9.00 2.16
CA VAL A 139 -4.05 -7.91 1.18
C VAL A 139 -2.88 -8.05 0.22
N ILE A 140 -3.14 -8.02 -1.08
CA ILE A 140 -2.15 -8.35 -2.12
C ILE A 140 -1.99 -7.15 -3.03
N ASP A 141 -0.77 -6.61 -3.06
CA ASP A 141 -0.42 -5.50 -3.94
C ASP A 141 0.97 -5.68 -4.60
N MET A 142 1.46 -4.63 -5.21
CA MET A 142 2.77 -4.65 -5.87
C MET A 142 3.75 -3.58 -5.33
N GLU A 143 3.38 -2.69 -4.40
CA GLU A 143 4.19 -1.54 -3.98
C GLU A 143 4.32 -1.35 -2.46
N GLY A 144 3.31 -1.74 -1.68
CA GLY A 144 3.14 -1.36 -0.27
C GLY A 144 4.36 -1.62 0.61
N TYR A 145 4.98 -2.81 0.49
CA TYR A 145 6.20 -3.13 1.21
C TYR A 145 7.35 -2.18 0.88
N ALA A 146 7.55 -1.88 -0.41
CA ALA A 146 8.64 -1.03 -0.86
C ALA A 146 8.48 0.42 -0.35
N LEU A 147 7.25 0.94 -0.38
CA LEU A 147 6.93 2.27 0.13
C LEU A 147 7.08 2.34 1.66
N ALA A 148 6.57 1.32 2.38
CA ALA A 148 6.70 1.22 3.82
C ALA A 148 8.16 1.12 4.27
N LEU A 149 8.96 0.30 3.59
CA LEU A 149 10.39 0.17 3.88
C LEU A 149 11.14 1.48 3.62
N THR A 150 10.84 2.15 2.51
CA THR A 150 11.45 3.46 2.19
C THR A 150 11.10 4.50 3.26
N ALA A 151 9.82 4.60 3.65
CA ALA A 151 9.39 5.50 4.71
C ALA A 151 10.04 5.19 6.06
N THR A 152 10.19 3.88 6.40
CA THR A 152 10.91 3.43 7.60
C THR A 152 12.36 3.89 7.60
N LYS A 153 13.08 3.69 6.49
CA LYS A 153 14.50 4.09 6.36
C LYS A 153 14.70 5.59 6.47
N GLU A 154 13.73 6.37 6.01
CA GLU A 154 13.76 7.83 6.05
C GLU A 154 13.12 8.42 7.33
N ASN A 155 12.61 7.57 8.24
CA ASN A 155 11.91 7.96 9.47
C ASN A 155 10.74 8.93 9.20
N ILE A 156 9.94 8.65 8.18
CA ILE A 156 8.77 9.46 7.81
C ILE A 156 7.50 8.69 8.20
N PRO A 157 6.56 9.30 8.93
CA PRO A 157 5.26 8.70 9.22
C PRO A 157 4.60 8.15 7.95
N PHE A 158 3.99 6.98 8.05
CA PHE A 158 3.42 6.26 6.91
C PHE A 158 2.00 5.79 7.23
N LEU A 159 1.10 5.94 6.27
CA LEU A 159 -0.24 5.38 6.30
C LEU A 159 -0.46 4.63 5.00
N CYS A 160 -0.97 3.40 5.07
CA CYS A 160 -1.30 2.61 3.90
C CYS A 160 -2.77 2.20 3.94
N LEU A 161 -3.52 2.62 2.93
CA LEU A 161 -4.91 2.23 2.71
C LEU A 161 -5.01 1.51 1.37
N LYS A 162 -5.65 0.33 1.38
CA LYS A 162 -5.88 -0.48 0.19
C LYS A 162 -7.36 -0.67 -0.06
N TYR A 163 -7.79 -0.34 -1.27
CA TYR A 163 -9.14 -0.61 -1.75
C TYR A 163 -9.17 -2.00 -2.38
N ILE A 164 -10.02 -2.88 -1.89
CA ILE A 164 -10.13 -4.23 -2.44
C ILE A 164 -10.88 -4.17 -3.77
N SER A 165 -10.14 -4.31 -4.84
CA SER A 165 -10.65 -4.27 -6.22
C SER A 165 -11.11 -5.62 -6.72
N ASP A 166 -10.47 -6.71 -6.25
CA ASP A 166 -10.63 -8.05 -6.78
C ASP A 166 -10.45 -9.14 -5.72
N GLY A 167 -10.79 -10.37 -6.09
CA GLY A 167 -10.74 -11.54 -5.21
C GLY A 167 -9.40 -12.25 -5.13
N ALA A 168 -8.35 -11.76 -5.81
CA ALA A 168 -7.11 -12.50 -6.01
C ALA A 168 -7.35 -13.92 -6.51
N ASP A 169 -8.25 -14.07 -7.47
CA ASP A 169 -8.73 -15.31 -8.06
C ASP A 169 -8.70 -15.25 -9.60
N GLY A 170 -9.24 -16.28 -10.27
CA GLY A 170 -9.25 -16.34 -11.73
C GLY A 170 -9.98 -15.20 -12.45
N LEU A 171 -10.78 -14.38 -11.75
CA LEU A 171 -11.49 -13.22 -12.28
C LEU A 171 -10.81 -11.90 -11.91
N ALA A 172 -9.70 -11.94 -11.17
CA ALA A 172 -9.06 -10.76 -10.60
C ALA A 172 -8.75 -9.65 -11.62
N ALA A 173 -8.30 -10.00 -12.83
CA ALA A 173 -7.97 -9.01 -13.86
C ALA A 173 -9.20 -8.24 -14.36
N ASP A 174 -10.32 -8.95 -14.57
CA ASP A 174 -11.57 -8.33 -15.02
C ASP A 174 -12.17 -7.46 -13.91
N ASP A 175 -12.20 -7.97 -12.67
CA ASP A 175 -12.68 -7.26 -11.50
C ASP A 175 -11.87 -5.98 -11.23
N TRP A 176 -10.54 -6.07 -11.30
CA TRP A 176 -9.66 -4.93 -11.11
C TRP A 176 -9.96 -3.82 -12.12
N SER A 177 -10.07 -4.16 -13.40
CA SER A 177 -10.33 -3.18 -14.47
C SER A 177 -11.63 -2.40 -14.27
N VAL A 178 -12.66 -3.06 -13.72
CA VAL A 178 -13.99 -2.46 -13.44
C VAL A 178 -13.97 -1.62 -12.15
N ASN A 179 -13.19 -2.02 -11.15
CA ASN A 179 -13.28 -1.46 -9.80
C ASN A 179 -12.19 -0.44 -9.45
N VAL A 180 -11.05 -0.42 -10.13
CA VAL A 180 -9.93 0.49 -9.83
C VAL A 180 -10.35 1.95 -9.77
N HIS A 181 -11.25 2.39 -10.63
CA HIS A 181 -11.76 3.78 -10.69
C HIS A 181 -12.61 4.19 -9.48
N LYS A 182 -13.08 3.23 -8.68
CA LYS A 182 -13.88 3.48 -7.47
C LYS A 182 -13.00 3.77 -6.25
N ALA A 183 -11.72 3.40 -6.32
CA ALA A 183 -10.79 3.49 -5.20
C ALA A 183 -10.62 4.93 -4.71
N ALA A 184 -10.38 5.88 -5.61
CA ALA A 184 -10.16 7.28 -5.25
C ALA A 184 -11.29 7.86 -4.40
N LYS A 185 -12.55 7.63 -4.81
CA LYS A 185 -13.72 8.09 -4.08
C LYS A 185 -13.82 7.45 -2.69
N ALA A 186 -13.60 6.12 -2.60
CA ALA A 186 -13.60 5.42 -1.32
C ALA A 186 -12.53 5.95 -0.37
N PHE A 187 -11.33 6.27 -0.88
CA PHE A 187 -10.28 6.91 -0.07
C PHE A 187 -10.68 8.29 0.41
N LYS A 188 -11.33 9.11 -0.43
CA LYS A 188 -11.82 10.44 -0.01
C LYS A 188 -12.85 10.35 1.11
N GLU A 189 -13.77 9.40 1.04
CA GLU A 189 -14.80 9.18 2.08
C GLU A 189 -14.20 8.75 3.43
N VAL A 190 -13.05 8.04 3.40
CA VAL A 190 -12.33 7.62 4.60
C VAL A 190 -11.45 8.73 5.15
N LEU A 191 -10.84 9.54 4.27
CA LEU A 191 -9.81 10.51 4.63
C LEU A 191 -10.36 11.89 4.99
N PHE A 192 -11.55 12.24 4.51
CA PHE A 192 -12.12 13.58 4.64
C PHE A 192 -13.62 13.55 4.98
#